data_2103501eac60715d1fa1ec8de663b94b
#
_entry.id   2103501eac60715d1fa1ec8de663b94b
#
_cell.length_a   1.000
_cell.length_b   1.000
_cell.length_c   1.000
_cell.angle_alpha   90.00
_cell.angle_beta   90.00
_cell.angle_gamma   90.00
#
_symmetry.space_group_name_H-M   'P 1'
#
loop_
_entity.id
_entity.type
_entity.pdbx_description
1 polymer ?
#
loop_
_entity_poly.entity_id
_entity_poly.type
_entity_poly.pdbx_seq_one_letter_code
_entity_poly.pdbx_strand_id
1 'polypeptide(L)'
;MSIIEEHEHIKNKLDYFFMTKKIPHIIFHGSAGTGKRTIVHNFLNKIYGGDKYKLKTNVMIVNCAHGKGIKFIREDLKNFAKTNIQTNNGILFKSIVLFNADSLTIDAQSALRRCIELFSYNTRFFIIVENKHKLLNPILSRFCEIYVPEHFIDGHFVNLHKYYLEKEYDIKENETESKIRDMLQYICINIKYWESTVPPYAPVGTPPYAPLASYINIHSILIDISTDFYEKGISGLDIIKIMETMDYWTETEKVNIIMCFQKIKSEFRCEKMIMFYILDFMFFRSNQDLKNISFI
;
A
#
# COMPACT_ATOMS: atom_id res chain seq x y z
N MET A 1 -7.92 -22.42 6.00
CA MET A 1 -6.51 -22.64 5.62
C MET A 1 -5.67 -21.56 6.27
N SER A 2 -4.62 -21.88 7.00
CA SER A 2 -3.86 -20.83 7.72
C SER A 2 -2.82 -20.21 6.78
N ILE A 3 -2.76 -18.87 6.72
CA ILE A 3 -1.76 -18.04 6.02
C ILE A 3 -0.30 -18.51 6.28
N ILE A 4 -0.12 -19.38 7.25
CA ILE A 4 1.19 -19.84 7.77
C ILE A 4 1.88 -20.84 6.85
N GLU A 5 1.15 -21.54 6.01
CA GLU A 5 1.75 -22.51 5.07
C GLU A 5 2.62 -21.81 4.02
N GLU A 6 2.40 -20.54 3.82
CA GLU A 6 3.04 -19.75 2.76
C GLU A 6 4.41 -19.17 3.15
N HIS A 7 4.75 -19.11 4.45
CA HIS A 7 6.03 -18.59 4.95
C HIS A 7 6.78 -19.64 5.78
N GLU A 8 6.89 -20.85 5.26
CA GLU A 8 7.46 -21.99 5.99
C GLU A 8 8.87 -21.74 6.52
N HIS A 9 9.72 -21.09 5.74
CA HIS A 9 11.09 -20.79 6.19
C HIS A 9 11.11 -19.80 7.37
N ILE A 10 10.18 -18.82 7.42
CA ILE A 10 10.04 -17.88 8.54
C ILE A 10 9.53 -18.62 9.76
N LYS A 11 8.55 -19.50 9.58
CA LYS A 11 8.00 -20.36 10.63
C LYS A 11 9.09 -21.22 11.26
N ASN A 12 9.89 -21.90 10.44
CA ASN A 12 10.99 -22.73 10.90
C ASN A 12 12.03 -21.92 11.71
N LYS A 13 12.35 -20.69 11.30
CA LYS A 13 13.22 -19.79 12.05
C LYS A 13 12.63 -19.37 13.40
N LEU A 14 11.34 -19.04 13.43
CA LEU A 14 10.64 -18.70 14.67
C LEU A 14 10.50 -19.91 15.60
N ASP A 15 10.28 -21.08 15.05
CA ASP A 15 10.22 -22.33 15.80
C ASP A 15 11.57 -22.69 16.41
N TYR A 16 12.66 -22.46 15.72
CA TYR A 16 14.00 -22.58 16.28
C TYR A 16 14.22 -21.65 17.48
N PHE A 17 13.82 -20.39 17.40
CA PHE A 17 13.91 -19.46 18.53
C PHE A 17 13.07 -19.92 19.74
N PHE A 18 11.88 -20.47 19.47
CA PHE A 18 11.01 -21.00 20.52
C PHE A 18 11.60 -22.24 21.19
N MET A 19 12.10 -23.21 20.42
CA MET A 19 12.68 -24.47 20.93
C MET A 19 13.96 -24.22 21.74
N THR A 20 14.79 -23.29 21.29
CA THR A 20 16.03 -22.93 21.98
C THR A 20 15.79 -22.02 23.20
N LYS A 21 14.54 -21.57 23.41
CA LYS A 21 14.16 -20.60 24.46
C LYS A 21 14.96 -19.28 24.39
N LYS A 22 15.56 -18.98 23.25
CA LYS A 22 16.36 -17.77 23.00
C LYS A 22 15.65 -16.90 21.97
N ILE A 23 14.62 -16.19 22.42
CA ILE A 23 13.84 -15.30 21.54
C ILE A 23 14.49 -13.91 21.54
N PRO A 24 15.01 -13.42 20.40
CA PRO A 24 15.57 -12.07 20.29
C PRO A 24 14.46 -11.02 20.15
N HIS A 25 14.84 -9.75 20.10
CA HIS A 25 14.00 -8.71 19.52
C HIS A 25 13.91 -8.94 18.02
N ILE A 26 12.73 -8.81 17.39
CA ILE A 26 12.53 -9.15 15.99
C ILE A 26 11.86 -7.98 15.25
N ILE A 27 12.39 -7.62 14.08
CA ILE A 27 11.76 -6.74 13.12
C ILE A 27 11.26 -7.55 11.93
N PHE A 28 9.95 -7.45 11.67
CA PHE A 28 9.34 -7.98 10.45
C PHE A 28 9.14 -6.84 9.47
N HIS A 29 9.77 -6.93 8.30
CA HIS A 29 9.67 -5.90 7.26
C HIS A 29 9.28 -6.49 5.91
N GLY A 30 8.65 -5.70 5.04
CA GLY A 30 8.17 -6.08 3.72
C GLY A 30 6.88 -5.37 3.37
N SER A 31 6.39 -5.55 2.15
CA SER A 31 5.22 -4.88 1.59
C SER A 31 3.95 -5.07 2.42
N ALA A 32 2.99 -4.16 2.26
CA ALA A 32 1.68 -4.28 2.92
C ALA A 32 0.95 -5.56 2.47
N GLY A 33 0.20 -6.17 3.39
CA GLY A 33 -0.62 -7.35 3.06
C GLY A 33 0.11 -8.69 2.96
N THR A 34 1.41 -8.77 3.29
CA THR A 34 2.20 -10.02 3.25
C THR A 34 2.00 -10.93 4.46
N GLY A 35 1.06 -10.64 5.36
CA GLY A 35 0.77 -11.51 6.51
C GLY A 35 1.64 -11.29 7.75
N LYS A 36 2.47 -10.23 7.82
CA LYS A 36 3.36 -9.93 8.97
C LYS A 36 2.65 -9.95 10.32
N ARG A 37 1.45 -9.34 10.41
CA ARG A 37 0.66 -9.30 11.65
C ARG A 37 0.22 -10.69 12.09
N THR A 38 -0.20 -11.52 11.15
CA THR A 38 -0.64 -12.91 11.41
C THR A 38 0.52 -13.76 11.90
N ILE A 39 1.70 -13.62 11.27
CA ILE A 39 2.93 -14.33 11.69
C ILE A 39 3.26 -14.00 13.15
N VAL A 40 3.28 -12.71 13.51
CA VAL A 40 3.57 -12.27 14.89
C VAL A 40 2.50 -12.76 15.87
N HIS A 41 1.22 -12.66 15.51
CA HIS A 41 0.13 -13.13 16.36
C HIS A 41 0.21 -14.64 16.64
N ASN A 42 0.48 -15.44 15.61
CA ASN A 42 0.62 -16.89 15.75
C ASN A 42 1.87 -17.26 16.57
N PHE A 43 2.96 -16.52 16.39
CA PHE A 43 4.16 -16.73 17.19
C PHE A 43 3.92 -16.38 18.68
N LEU A 44 3.22 -15.30 18.98
CA LEU A 44 2.83 -14.94 20.33
C LEU A 44 1.88 -15.99 20.94
N ASN A 45 0.90 -16.47 20.20
CA ASN A 45 0.02 -17.55 20.63
C ASN A 45 0.83 -18.80 21.01
N LYS A 46 1.86 -19.13 20.23
CA LYS A 46 2.76 -20.24 20.53
C LYS A 46 3.58 -20.00 21.81
N ILE A 47 4.13 -18.80 22.00
CA ILE A 47 4.91 -18.42 23.20
C ILE A 47 4.05 -18.53 24.47
N TYR A 48 2.82 -18.02 24.43
CA TYR A 48 1.93 -17.93 25.58
C TYR A 48 0.94 -19.10 25.69
N GLY A 49 1.09 -20.13 24.84
CA GLY A 49 0.27 -21.35 24.87
C GLY A 49 -1.20 -21.14 24.49
N GLY A 50 -1.54 -20.07 23.75
CA GLY A 50 -2.91 -19.76 23.34
C GLY A 50 -3.84 -19.27 24.45
N ASP A 51 -3.31 -19.05 25.66
CA ASP A 51 -4.08 -18.58 26.81
C ASP A 51 -4.37 -17.08 26.68
N LYS A 52 -5.65 -16.75 26.47
CA LYS A 52 -6.13 -15.36 26.31
C LYS A 52 -5.78 -14.45 27.50
N TYR A 53 -5.80 -14.98 28.72
CA TYR A 53 -5.45 -14.21 29.91
C TYR A 53 -3.96 -13.85 29.93
N LYS A 54 -3.09 -14.82 29.63
CA LYS A 54 -1.64 -14.60 29.56
C LYS A 54 -1.28 -13.62 28.44
N LEU A 55 -1.92 -13.73 27.29
CA LEU A 55 -1.75 -12.79 26.17
C LEU A 55 -2.15 -11.36 26.59
N LYS A 56 -3.31 -11.20 27.22
CA LYS A 56 -3.79 -9.87 27.66
C LYS A 56 -2.88 -9.23 28.72
N THR A 57 -2.30 -10.02 29.61
CA THR A 57 -1.46 -9.52 30.71
C THR A 57 -0.01 -9.27 30.29
N ASN A 58 0.54 -10.12 29.41
CA ASN A 58 1.97 -10.09 29.07
C ASN A 58 2.28 -9.56 27.67
N VAL A 59 1.28 -9.26 26.86
CA VAL A 59 1.46 -8.71 25.50
C VAL A 59 0.84 -7.33 25.40
N MET A 60 1.64 -6.35 25.05
CA MET A 60 1.18 -5.00 24.71
C MET A 60 1.26 -4.80 23.21
N ILE A 61 0.13 -4.52 22.57
CA ILE A 61 0.02 -4.26 21.14
C ILE A 61 -0.26 -2.78 20.92
N VAL A 62 0.55 -2.13 20.08
CA VAL A 62 0.47 -0.70 19.81
C VAL A 62 0.53 -0.44 18.30
N ASN A 63 -0.37 0.38 17.82
CA ASN A 63 -0.29 0.91 16.45
C ASN A 63 0.33 2.32 16.50
N CYS A 64 1.50 2.49 15.86
CA CYS A 64 2.23 3.74 15.85
C CYS A 64 1.68 4.76 14.84
N ALA A 65 0.85 4.33 13.88
CA ALA A 65 0.23 5.22 12.89
C ALA A 65 -0.78 6.21 13.49
N HIS A 66 -1.28 5.96 14.70
CA HIS A 66 -2.27 6.82 15.37
C HIS A 66 -1.64 7.94 16.22
N GLY A 67 -0.55 8.54 15.77
CA GLY A 67 0.06 9.68 16.47
C GLY A 67 0.64 9.35 17.85
N LYS A 68 1.00 8.09 18.09
CA LYS A 68 1.68 7.64 19.32
C LYS A 68 3.08 8.25 19.37
N GLY A 69 3.17 9.40 20.02
CA GLY A 69 4.40 10.18 20.12
C GLY A 69 5.35 9.70 21.22
N ILE A 70 6.41 10.49 21.42
CA ILE A 70 7.46 10.26 22.42
C ILE A 70 6.91 10.07 23.85
N LYS A 71 5.82 10.77 24.22
CA LYS A 71 5.18 10.69 25.54
C LYS A 71 4.68 9.28 25.81
N PHE A 72 3.96 8.67 24.85
CA PHE A 72 3.48 7.30 24.97
C PHE A 72 4.62 6.30 25.22
N ILE A 73 5.73 6.42 24.48
CA ILE A 73 6.89 5.53 24.65
C ILE A 73 7.55 5.71 26.00
N ARG A 74 7.64 6.93 26.50
CA ARG A 74 8.28 7.24 27.79
C ARG A 74 7.45 6.82 29.00
N GLU A 75 6.15 6.88 28.90
CA GLU A 75 5.22 6.64 30.03
C GLU A 75 4.59 5.24 29.93
N ASP A 76 3.70 5.02 28.97
CA ASP A 76 2.89 3.80 28.92
C ASP A 76 3.72 2.55 28.65
N LEU A 77 4.60 2.60 27.65
CA LEU A 77 5.45 1.47 27.29
C LEU A 77 6.45 1.15 28.41
N LYS A 78 7.03 2.19 29.01
CA LYS A 78 7.94 2.04 30.16
C LYS A 78 7.22 1.47 31.38
N ASN A 79 6.00 1.94 31.68
CA ASN A 79 5.22 1.42 32.79
C ASN A 79 4.87 -0.05 32.61
N PHE A 80 4.43 -0.44 31.39
CA PHE A 80 4.20 -1.83 31.07
C PHE A 80 5.44 -2.70 31.22
N ALA A 81 6.60 -2.26 30.73
CA ALA A 81 7.86 -3.00 30.84
C ALA A 81 8.36 -3.12 32.30
N LYS A 82 8.06 -2.15 33.18
CA LYS A 82 8.45 -2.17 34.58
C LYS A 82 7.60 -3.12 35.46
N THR A 83 6.34 -3.37 35.10
CA THR A 83 5.49 -4.24 35.91
C THR A 83 6.05 -5.66 35.92
N ASN A 84 6.04 -6.28 37.12
CA ASN A 84 6.58 -7.62 37.30
C ASN A 84 5.83 -8.67 36.50
N ILE A 85 6.54 -9.69 36.05
CA ILE A 85 5.97 -10.87 35.42
C ILE A 85 5.45 -11.79 36.52
N GLN A 86 4.19 -12.21 36.41
CA GLN A 86 3.70 -13.27 37.28
C GLN A 86 4.29 -14.60 36.79
N THR A 87 5.32 -15.07 37.50
CA THR A 87 6.18 -16.21 37.08
C THR A 87 5.53 -17.59 37.21
N ASN A 88 4.28 -17.68 37.69
CA ASN A 88 3.61 -18.96 37.99
C ASN A 88 3.40 -19.88 36.78
N ASN A 89 3.82 -19.47 35.54
CA ASN A 89 3.50 -20.20 34.32
C ASN A 89 4.67 -20.39 33.36
N GLY A 90 5.92 -20.30 33.81
CA GLY A 90 7.11 -20.57 32.97
C GLY A 90 7.40 -19.50 31.88
N ILE A 91 6.68 -18.39 31.87
CA ILE A 91 6.91 -17.27 30.95
C ILE A 91 8.00 -16.38 31.53
N LEU A 92 9.09 -16.20 30.79
CA LEU A 92 10.28 -15.49 31.24
C LEU A 92 10.31 -14.00 30.85
N PHE A 93 9.42 -13.53 29.99
CA PHE A 93 9.45 -12.16 29.46
C PHE A 93 8.06 -11.67 29.04
N LYS A 94 7.94 -10.34 28.91
CA LYS A 94 6.79 -9.66 28.29
C LYS A 94 7.05 -9.39 26.82
N SER A 95 6.00 -9.26 26.05
CA SER A 95 6.09 -8.93 24.63
C SER A 95 5.47 -7.58 24.33
N ILE A 96 6.18 -6.73 23.63
CA ILE A 96 5.68 -5.45 23.11
C ILE A 96 5.70 -5.53 21.59
N VAL A 97 4.54 -5.35 20.98
CA VAL A 97 4.35 -5.38 19.52
C VAL A 97 4.04 -3.99 19.03
N LEU A 98 4.87 -3.48 18.13
CA LEU A 98 4.70 -2.17 17.53
C LEU A 98 4.34 -2.33 16.05
N PHE A 99 3.10 -1.98 15.68
CA PHE A 99 2.66 -1.92 14.29
C PHE A 99 2.95 -0.56 13.69
N ASN A 100 3.31 -0.55 12.40
CA ASN A 100 3.58 0.66 11.63
C ASN A 100 4.62 1.57 12.32
N ALA A 101 5.70 0.97 12.84
CA ALA A 101 6.72 1.71 13.57
C ALA A 101 7.55 2.66 12.69
N ASP A 102 7.43 2.53 11.38
CA ASP A 102 7.95 3.47 10.37
C ASP A 102 7.24 4.84 10.38
N SER A 103 6.09 4.95 11.07
CA SER A 103 5.40 6.23 11.33
C SER A 103 5.93 6.98 12.57
N LEU A 104 6.85 6.38 13.33
CA LEU A 104 7.44 7.03 14.52
C LEU A 104 8.39 8.16 14.13
N THR A 105 8.28 9.29 14.82
CA THR A 105 9.24 10.40 14.69
C THR A 105 10.63 9.98 15.18
N ILE A 106 11.66 10.69 14.75
CA ILE A 106 13.07 10.44 15.15
C ILE A 106 13.22 10.47 16.68
N ASP A 107 12.57 11.43 17.34
CA ASP A 107 12.60 11.55 18.80
C ASP A 107 11.91 10.39 19.50
N ALA A 108 10.79 9.92 18.95
CA ALA A 108 10.09 8.74 19.46
C ALA A 108 10.93 7.47 19.29
N GLN A 109 11.61 7.32 18.17
CA GLN A 109 12.54 6.22 17.91
C GLN A 109 13.75 6.26 18.88
N SER A 110 14.29 7.45 19.15
CA SER A 110 15.38 7.62 20.12
C SER A 110 14.97 7.26 21.54
N ALA A 111 13.73 7.60 21.94
CA ALA A 111 13.16 7.17 23.21
C ALA A 111 12.91 5.66 23.26
N LEU A 112 12.44 5.06 22.16
CA LEU A 112 12.24 3.62 22.02
C LEU A 112 13.56 2.86 22.17
N ARG A 113 14.64 3.33 21.55
CA ARG A 113 15.99 2.76 21.72
C ARG A 113 16.38 2.66 23.18
N ARG A 114 16.20 3.73 23.95
CA ARG A 114 16.49 3.74 25.38
C ARG A 114 15.63 2.73 26.16
N CYS A 115 14.36 2.62 25.79
CA CYS A 115 13.46 1.67 26.41
C CYS A 115 13.88 0.21 26.12
N ILE A 116 14.30 -0.09 24.91
CA ILE A 116 14.81 -1.41 24.53
C ILE A 116 16.06 -1.76 25.35
N GLU A 117 17.03 -0.84 25.43
CA GLU A 117 18.26 -1.04 26.20
C GLU A 117 17.98 -1.33 27.69
N LEU A 118 17.05 -0.59 28.31
CA LEU A 118 16.73 -0.72 29.72
C LEU A 118 15.96 -2.00 30.08
N PHE A 119 15.10 -2.49 29.17
CA PHE A 119 14.17 -3.58 29.46
C PHE A 119 14.43 -4.87 28.68
N SER A 120 15.56 -4.97 27.96
CA SER A 120 15.92 -6.16 27.17
C SER A 120 16.01 -7.45 28.02
N TYR A 121 16.22 -7.36 29.31
CA TYR A 121 16.32 -8.53 30.21
C TYR A 121 14.96 -9.22 30.43
N ASN A 122 13.85 -8.46 30.50
CA ASN A 122 12.51 -8.98 30.83
C ASN A 122 11.46 -8.73 29.75
N THR A 123 11.80 -8.05 28.67
CA THR A 123 10.85 -7.68 27.60
C THR A 123 11.42 -8.01 26.24
N ARG A 124 10.58 -8.51 25.32
CA ARG A 124 10.91 -8.70 23.92
C ARG A 124 10.07 -7.78 23.06
N PHE A 125 10.73 -7.14 22.09
CA PHE A 125 10.10 -6.21 21.18
C PHE A 125 9.94 -6.87 19.82
N PHE A 126 8.73 -6.80 19.26
CA PHE A 126 8.37 -7.23 17.93
C PHE A 126 7.91 -6.00 17.16
N ILE A 127 8.66 -5.63 16.15
CA ILE A 127 8.40 -4.43 15.35
C ILE A 127 7.93 -4.86 13.95
N ILE A 128 6.83 -4.26 13.48
CA ILE A 128 6.30 -4.49 12.14
C ILE A 128 6.36 -3.17 11.38
N VAL A 129 7.06 -3.20 10.25
CA VAL A 129 7.24 -2.06 9.34
C VAL A 129 7.07 -2.49 7.89
N GLU A 130 6.76 -1.55 7.03
CA GLU A 130 6.84 -1.76 5.58
C GLU A 130 8.26 -1.51 5.09
N ASN A 131 8.85 -0.39 5.49
CA ASN A 131 10.19 -0.01 5.10
C ASN A 131 11.12 0.12 6.32
N LYS A 132 12.06 -0.82 6.47
CA LYS A 132 13.03 -0.80 7.56
C LYS A 132 13.95 0.42 7.55
N HIS A 133 14.20 1.02 6.37
CA HIS A 133 15.09 2.19 6.25
C HIS A 133 14.52 3.46 6.89
N LYS A 134 13.24 3.47 7.25
CA LYS A 134 12.66 4.54 8.07
C LYS A 134 13.00 4.43 9.55
N LEU A 135 13.57 3.30 9.98
CA LEU A 135 14.03 3.10 11.34
C LEU A 135 15.50 3.50 11.48
N LEU A 136 15.84 4.06 12.63
CA LEU A 136 17.21 4.44 12.95
C LEU A 136 18.13 3.22 13.05
N ASN A 137 19.34 3.30 12.48
CA ASN A 137 20.35 2.24 12.54
C ASN A 137 20.62 1.72 13.96
N PRO A 138 20.67 2.57 15.03
CA PRO A 138 20.82 2.10 16.40
C PRO A 138 19.69 1.20 16.90
N ILE A 139 18.51 1.25 16.30
CA ILE A 139 17.42 0.31 16.59
C ILE A 139 17.69 -0.98 15.81
N LEU A 140 17.89 -0.88 14.49
CA LEU A 140 18.11 -2.05 13.62
C LEU A 140 19.21 -2.97 14.15
N SER A 141 20.32 -2.42 14.62
CA SER A 141 21.48 -3.18 15.15
C SER A 141 21.17 -4.06 16.37
N ARG A 142 20.03 -3.88 17.03
CA ARG A 142 19.62 -4.65 18.22
C ARG A 142 18.58 -5.73 17.94
N PHE A 143 18.14 -5.80 16.69
CA PHE A 143 17.06 -6.67 16.29
C PHE A 143 17.51 -7.75 15.30
N CYS A 144 16.89 -8.90 15.37
CA CYS A 144 16.91 -9.88 14.31
C CYS A 144 15.94 -9.43 13.21
N GLU A 145 16.44 -9.20 12.03
CA GLU A 145 15.63 -8.81 10.88
C GLU A 145 15.04 -10.04 10.20
N ILE A 146 13.75 -9.99 9.92
CA ILE A 146 13.02 -11.00 9.15
C ILE A 146 12.29 -10.28 8.02
N TYR A 147 12.72 -10.53 6.79
CA TYR A 147 12.01 -10.09 5.60
C TYR A 147 10.84 -11.03 5.32
N VAL A 148 9.65 -10.46 5.12
CA VAL A 148 8.43 -11.19 4.75
C VAL A 148 8.14 -10.87 3.30
N PRO A 149 8.45 -11.80 2.37
CA PRO A 149 8.27 -11.57 0.94
C PRO A 149 6.80 -11.49 0.56
N GLU A 150 6.55 -10.89 -0.58
CA GLU A 150 5.27 -10.98 -1.26
C GLU A 150 5.02 -12.39 -1.74
N HIS A 151 3.76 -12.76 -1.82
CA HIS A 151 3.36 -14.09 -2.26
C HIS A 151 3.15 -14.10 -3.76
N PHE A 152 3.62 -15.16 -4.39
CA PHE A 152 3.50 -15.35 -5.83
C PHE A 152 2.48 -16.48 -6.09
N ILE A 153 1.28 -16.13 -6.57
CA ILE A 153 0.20 -17.06 -6.87
C ILE A 153 -0.16 -16.85 -8.35
N ASP A 154 -0.31 -17.94 -9.08
CA ASP A 154 -0.75 -17.96 -10.50
C ASP A 154 0.01 -16.99 -11.42
N GLY A 155 1.31 -16.80 -11.18
CA GLY A 155 2.15 -15.94 -12.03
C GLY A 155 2.17 -14.46 -11.63
N HIS A 156 1.48 -14.06 -10.56
CA HIS A 156 1.39 -12.67 -10.11
C HIS A 156 1.74 -12.51 -8.63
N PHE A 157 2.31 -11.35 -8.27
CA PHE A 157 2.48 -10.97 -6.87
C PHE A 157 1.13 -10.59 -6.26
N VAL A 158 0.75 -11.29 -5.19
CA VAL A 158 -0.56 -11.13 -4.58
C VAL A 158 -0.44 -10.54 -3.18
N ASN A 159 -1.28 -9.54 -2.90
CA ASN A 159 -1.51 -9.08 -1.55
C ASN A 159 -2.40 -10.10 -0.82
N LEU A 160 -1.81 -10.87 0.11
CA LEU A 160 -2.51 -11.95 0.82
C LEU A 160 -3.78 -11.45 1.54
N HIS A 161 -3.76 -10.25 2.09
CA HIS A 161 -4.95 -9.70 2.77
C HIS A 161 -6.11 -9.50 1.80
N LYS A 162 -5.85 -8.93 0.63
CA LYS A 162 -6.85 -8.75 -0.43
C LYS A 162 -7.35 -10.11 -0.93
N TYR A 163 -6.44 -11.02 -1.23
CA TYR A 163 -6.75 -12.37 -1.71
C TYR A 163 -7.67 -13.16 -0.75
N TYR A 164 -7.39 -13.11 0.56
CA TYR A 164 -8.23 -13.80 1.54
C TYR A 164 -9.59 -13.13 1.72
N LEU A 165 -9.68 -11.80 1.67
CA LEU A 165 -10.95 -11.10 1.69
C LEU A 165 -11.81 -11.46 0.46
N GLU A 166 -11.22 -11.45 -0.71
CA GLU A 166 -11.91 -11.84 -1.95
C GLU A 166 -12.42 -13.26 -1.88
N LYS A 167 -11.61 -14.19 -1.36
CA LYS A 167 -11.98 -15.60 -1.21
C LYS A 167 -13.02 -15.85 -0.11
N GLU A 168 -12.94 -15.14 1.01
CA GLU A 168 -13.84 -15.32 2.16
C GLU A 168 -15.23 -14.71 1.89
N TYR A 169 -15.28 -13.59 1.20
CA TYR A 169 -16.52 -12.88 0.90
C TYR A 169 -17.03 -13.10 -0.53
N ASP A 170 -16.40 -14.01 -1.29
CA ASP A 170 -16.77 -14.31 -2.69
C ASP A 170 -16.87 -13.04 -3.56
N ILE A 171 -15.98 -12.07 -3.28
CA ILE A 171 -15.91 -10.80 -4.01
C ILE A 171 -15.36 -11.13 -5.40
N LYS A 172 -16.26 -11.29 -6.37
CA LYS A 172 -15.91 -11.36 -7.78
C LYS A 172 -15.23 -10.05 -8.19
N GLU A 173 -14.38 -10.13 -9.22
CA GLU A 173 -13.65 -8.98 -9.79
C GLU A 173 -14.40 -7.67 -9.62
N ASN A 174 -13.73 -6.66 -9.07
CA ASN A 174 -14.38 -5.40 -8.73
C ASN A 174 -15.20 -4.92 -9.92
N GLU A 175 -16.53 -4.89 -9.81
CA GLU A 175 -17.42 -4.32 -10.84
C GLU A 175 -16.95 -2.93 -11.29
N THR A 176 -16.24 -2.22 -10.43
CA THR A 176 -15.58 -0.95 -10.72
C THR A 176 -14.43 -1.11 -11.71
N GLU A 177 -13.58 -2.13 -11.57
CA GLU A 177 -12.44 -2.36 -12.47
C GLU A 177 -12.92 -2.76 -13.87
N SER A 178 -13.94 -3.62 -13.97
CA SER A 178 -14.54 -3.97 -15.26
C SER A 178 -15.19 -2.75 -15.93
N LYS A 179 -15.94 -1.94 -15.19
CA LYS A 179 -16.57 -0.72 -15.72
C LYS A 179 -15.55 0.29 -16.24
N ILE A 180 -14.44 0.50 -15.53
CA ILE A 180 -13.36 1.39 -15.98
C ILE A 180 -12.71 0.82 -17.25
N ARG A 181 -12.41 -0.47 -17.27
CA ARG A 181 -11.84 -1.15 -18.43
C ARG A 181 -12.73 -1.03 -19.66
N ASP A 182 -14.02 -1.31 -19.51
CA ASP A 182 -15.01 -1.21 -20.59
C ASP A 182 -15.11 0.21 -21.11
N MET A 183 -15.10 1.21 -20.22
CA MET A 183 -15.17 2.61 -20.59
C MET A 183 -13.89 3.09 -21.30
N LEU A 184 -12.71 2.69 -20.84
CA LEU A 184 -11.44 3.00 -21.52
C LEU A 184 -11.38 2.34 -22.91
N GLN A 185 -11.83 1.09 -23.04
CA GLN A 185 -11.93 0.41 -24.33
C GLN A 185 -12.91 1.12 -25.27
N TYR A 186 -14.07 1.56 -24.73
CA TYR A 186 -15.04 2.34 -25.50
C TYR A 186 -14.42 3.63 -26.07
N ILE A 187 -13.65 4.36 -25.25
CA ILE A 187 -12.94 5.57 -25.71
C ILE A 187 -11.91 5.21 -26.79
N CYS A 188 -11.09 4.14 -26.56
CA CYS A 188 -10.10 3.69 -27.54
C CYS A 188 -10.71 3.35 -28.90
N ILE A 189 -11.85 2.68 -28.92
CA ILE A 189 -12.55 2.28 -30.16
C ILE A 189 -13.09 3.54 -30.87
N ASN A 190 -13.71 4.45 -30.13
CA ASN A 190 -14.29 5.65 -30.73
C ASN A 190 -13.23 6.60 -31.27
N ILE A 191 -12.06 6.72 -30.63
CA ILE A 191 -10.96 7.53 -31.15
C ILE A 191 -10.44 6.96 -32.45
N LYS A 192 -10.20 5.65 -32.58
CA LYS A 192 -9.78 5.01 -33.82
C LYS A 192 -10.78 5.22 -34.96
N TYR A 193 -12.07 5.16 -34.66
CA TYR A 193 -13.12 5.46 -35.61
C TYR A 193 -13.06 6.93 -36.10
N TRP A 194 -12.78 7.87 -35.21
CA TRP A 194 -12.72 9.29 -35.55
C TRP A 194 -11.45 9.66 -36.31
N GLU A 195 -10.29 9.09 -35.98
CA GLU A 195 -9.07 9.25 -36.78
C GLU A 195 -9.24 8.72 -38.18
N SER A 196 -10.04 7.66 -38.38
CA SER A 196 -10.32 7.11 -39.74
C SER A 196 -11.38 7.88 -40.51
N THR A 197 -12.22 8.69 -39.87
CA THR A 197 -13.30 9.46 -40.49
C THR A 197 -12.92 10.92 -40.81
N VAL A 198 -11.82 11.44 -40.24
CA VAL A 198 -11.29 12.75 -40.64
C VAL A 198 -10.42 12.57 -41.87
N PRO A 199 -10.82 13.08 -43.05
CA PRO A 199 -10.00 12.98 -44.27
C PRO A 199 -8.67 13.71 -44.05
N PRO A 200 -7.52 13.13 -44.49
CA PRO A 200 -6.19 13.70 -44.28
C PRO A 200 -5.93 15.02 -45.01
N TYR A 201 -6.90 15.52 -45.78
CA TYR A 201 -6.82 16.77 -46.53
C TYR A 201 -8.15 17.53 -46.44
N ALA A 202 -8.21 18.57 -45.65
CA ALA A 202 -9.19 19.64 -45.86
C ALA A 202 -8.82 20.40 -47.15
N PRO A 203 -9.73 20.61 -48.11
CA PRO A 203 -9.44 21.41 -49.30
C PRO A 203 -9.04 22.82 -48.88
N VAL A 204 -7.98 23.36 -49.50
CA VAL A 204 -7.52 24.73 -49.30
C VAL A 204 -8.69 25.67 -49.66
N GLY A 205 -9.27 26.34 -48.62
CA GLY A 205 -10.41 27.25 -48.80
C GLY A 205 -11.60 27.01 -47.85
N THR A 206 -11.62 25.93 -47.07
CA THR A 206 -12.61 25.76 -46.00
C THR A 206 -12.20 26.60 -44.78
N PRO A 207 -13.14 27.30 -44.12
CA PRO A 207 -12.83 28.08 -42.94
C PRO A 207 -12.30 27.17 -41.81
N PRO A 208 -11.34 27.65 -41.02
CA PRO A 208 -10.59 26.84 -40.02
C PRO A 208 -11.42 26.29 -38.83
N TYR A 209 -12.75 26.33 -38.92
CA TYR A 209 -13.70 25.99 -37.83
C TYR A 209 -14.34 24.61 -37.96
N ALA A 210 -14.15 23.89 -39.06
CA ALA A 210 -14.74 22.54 -39.22
C ALA A 210 -14.12 21.48 -38.29
N PRO A 211 -12.84 21.50 -37.91
CA PRO A 211 -12.28 20.59 -36.91
C PRO A 211 -12.73 20.86 -35.49
N LEU A 212 -13.06 22.12 -35.12
CA LEU A 212 -13.40 22.48 -33.76
C LEU A 212 -14.70 21.82 -33.26
N ALA A 213 -15.69 21.62 -34.10
CA ALA A 213 -16.98 21.04 -33.72
C ALA A 213 -16.85 19.57 -33.27
N SER A 214 -15.93 18.82 -33.92
CA SER A 214 -15.64 17.43 -33.53
C SER A 214 -14.88 17.35 -32.20
N TYR A 215 -13.89 18.22 -31.99
CA TYR A 215 -13.12 18.29 -30.72
C TYR A 215 -13.99 18.73 -29.55
N ILE A 216 -14.90 19.70 -29.73
CA ILE A 216 -15.85 20.14 -28.69
C ILE A 216 -16.72 18.97 -28.24
N ASN A 217 -17.14 18.10 -29.15
CA ASN A 217 -17.98 16.95 -28.82
C ASN A 217 -17.21 15.90 -28.01
N ILE A 218 -15.90 15.73 -28.25
CA ILE A 218 -15.07 14.77 -27.52
C ILE A 218 -14.81 15.23 -26.08
N HIS A 219 -14.43 16.48 -25.91
CA HIS A 219 -14.19 17.01 -24.56
C HIS A 219 -15.48 16.97 -23.70
N SER A 220 -16.68 17.17 -24.31
CA SER A 220 -17.92 16.99 -23.58
C SER A 220 -18.12 15.55 -23.11
N ILE A 221 -17.81 14.57 -23.95
CA ILE A 221 -17.86 13.14 -23.58
C ILE A 221 -16.88 12.83 -22.45
N LEU A 222 -15.65 13.35 -22.49
CA LEU A 222 -14.69 13.15 -21.39
C LEU A 222 -15.14 13.80 -20.09
N ILE A 223 -15.81 14.95 -20.15
CA ILE A 223 -16.39 15.61 -18.99
C ILE A 223 -17.51 14.75 -18.39
N ASP A 224 -18.38 14.19 -19.24
CA ASP A 224 -19.46 13.32 -18.80
C ASP A 224 -18.93 12.04 -18.17
N ILE A 225 -17.92 11.40 -18.78
CA ILE A 225 -17.25 10.22 -18.22
C ILE A 225 -16.56 10.52 -16.89
N SER A 226 -15.84 11.65 -16.80
CA SER A 226 -15.18 12.03 -15.55
C SER A 226 -16.18 12.38 -14.43
N THR A 227 -17.37 12.86 -14.81
CA THR A 227 -18.47 13.11 -13.87
C THR A 227 -19.08 11.81 -13.39
N ASP A 228 -19.37 10.88 -14.29
CA ASP A 228 -19.91 9.55 -13.97
C ASP A 228 -18.94 8.75 -13.08
N PHE A 229 -17.65 8.80 -13.36
CA PHE A 229 -16.63 8.18 -12.52
C PHE A 229 -16.59 8.79 -11.12
N TYR A 230 -16.63 10.11 -11.03
CA TYR A 230 -16.66 10.81 -9.74
C TYR A 230 -17.88 10.47 -8.91
N GLU A 231 -19.07 10.43 -9.51
CA GLU A 231 -20.31 10.05 -8.85
C GLU A 231 -20.31 8.59 -8.37
N LYS A 232 -19.62 7.70 -9.07
CA LYS A 232 -19.43 6.29 -8.70
C LYS A 232 -18.28 6.07 -7.69
N GLY A 233 -17.61 7.13 -7.24
CA GLY A 233 -16.53 7.06 -6.28
C GLY A 233 -15.22 6.48 -6.84
N ILE A 234 -15.05 6.49 -8.16
CA ILE A 234 -13.81 6.08 -8.83
C ILE A 234 -12.81 7.23 -8.73
N SER A 235 -11.54 6.90 -8.49
CA SER A 235 -10.46 7.88 -8.43
C SER A 235 -9.57 7.85 -9.68
N GLY A 236 -8.82 8.94 -9.91
CA GLY A 236 -7.81 8.99 -10.96
C GLY A 236 -6.73 7.90 -10.78
N LEU A 237 -6.44 7.51 -9.54
CA LEU A 237 -5.52 6.41 -9.26
C LEU A 237 -6.04 5.05 -9.76
N ASP A 238 -7.35 4.81 -9.69
CA ASP A 238 -7.94 3.56 -10.17
C ASP A 238 -7.89 3.49 -11.70
N ILE A 239 -8.07 4.62 -12.39
CA ILE A 239 -7.88 4.72 -13.86
C ILE A 239 -6.44 4.36 -14.23
N ILE A 240 -5.45 4.92 -13.53
CA ILE A 240 -4.02 4.64 -13.77
C ILE A 240 -3.70 3.16 -13.58
N LYS A 241 -4.17 2.53 -12.51
CA LYS A 241 -3.93 1.10 -12.24
C LYS A 241 -4.45 0.21 -13.36
N ILE A 242 -5.63 0.53 -13.88
CA ILE A 242 -6.22 -0.26 -14.97
C ILE A 242 -5.48 -0.01 -16.29
N MET A 243 -5.11 1.25 -16.56
CA MET A 243 -4.29 1.61 -17.72
C MET A 243 -2.98 0.81 -17.77
N GLU A 244 -2.31 0.62 -16.63
CA GLU A 244 -1.08 -0.18 -16.54
C GLU A 244 -1.29 -1.63 -16.97
N THR A 245 -2.46 -2.21 -16.75
CA THR A 245 -2.81 -3.59 -17.13
C THR A 245 -3.26 -3.73 -18.60
N MET A 246 -3.48 -2.63 -19.30
CA MET A 246 -3.93 -2.64 -20.69
C MET A 246 -2.74 -2.62 -21.66
N ASP A 247 -2.84 -3.40 -22.75
CA ASP A 247 -1.81 -3.49 -23.79
C ASP A 247 -1.96 -2.41 -24.89
N TYR A 248 -2.83 -1.44 -24.69
CA TYR A 248 -3.10 -0.39 -25.67
C TYR A 248 -1.96 0.62 -25.79
N TRP A 249 -1.30 0.93 -24.68
CA TRP A 249 -0.19 1.88 -24.59
C TRP A 249 1.16 1.16 -24.49
N THR A 250 2.18 1.73 -25.14
CA THR A 250 3.56 1.28 -25.00
C THR A 250 4.07 1.57 -23.56
N GLU A 251 5.10 0.86 -23.13
CA GLU A 251 5.67 1.06 -21.78
C GLU A 251 6.17 2.50 -21.56
N THR A 252 6.68 3.15 -22.62
CA THR A 252 7.11 4.55 -22.56
C THR A 252 5.93 5.51 -22.36
N GLU A 253 4.81 5.25 -23.03
CA GLU A 253 3.57 6.03 -22.88
C GLU A 253 2.98 5.84 -21.48
N LYS A 254 2.94 4.60 -20.96
CA LYS A 254 2.49 4.31 -19.60
C LYS A 254 3.29 5.12 -18.57
N VAL A 255 4.63 5.13 -18.68
CA VAL A 255 5.49 5.92 -17.81
C VAL A 255 5.18 7.41 -17.91
N ASN A 256 5.01 7.95 -19.10
CA ASN A 256 4.67 9.37 -19.30
C ASN A 256 3.32 9.73 -18.67
N ILE A 257 2.32 8.87 -18.80
CA ILE A 257 1.00 9.07 -18.18
C ILE A 257 1.10 9.06 -16.65
N ILE A 258 1.87 8.13 -16.06
CA ILE A 258 2.11 8.06 -14.62
C ILE A 258 2.83 9.32 -14.11
N MET A 259 3.85 9.80 -14.83
CA MET A 259 4.57 11.03 -14.50
C MET A 259 3.66 12.25 -14.55
N CYS A 260 2.79 12.34 -15.57
CA CYS A 260 1.76 13.35 -15.70
C CYS A 260 0.82 13.33 -14.49
N PHE A 261 0.30 12.14 -14.13
CA PHE A 261 -0.59 11.98 -12.98
C PHE A 261 0.04 12.47 -11.68
N GLN A 262 1.29 12.09 -11.39
CA GLN A 262 1.99 12.52 -10.18
C GLN A 262 2.11 14.04 -10.08
N LYS A 263 2.32 14.72 -11.19
CA LYS A 263 2.42 16.17 -11.24
C LYS A 263 1.06 16.84 -11.02
N ILE A 264 0.03 16.40 -11.75
CA ILE A 264 -1.32 16.94 -11.69
C ILE A 264 -1.95 16.75 -10.31
N LYS A 265 -1.72 15.59 -9.68
CA LYS A 265 -2.24 15.29 -8.33
C LYS A 265 -1.80 16.32 -7.29
N SER A 266 -0.63 16.94 -7.46
CA SER A 266 -0.16 18.00 -6.55
C SER A 266 -0.79 19.37 -6.81
N GLU A 267 -1.27 19.61 -8.03
CA GLU A 267 -1.78 20.91 -8.46
C GLU A 267 -3.31 21.01 -8.35
N PHE A 268 -4.03 19.97 -8.71
CA PHE A 268 -5.49 19.94 -8.67
C PHE A 268 -6.02 19.37 -7.35
N ARG A 269 -6.99 20.08 -6.76
CA ARG A 269 -7.72 19.63 -5.56
C ARG A 269 -9.01 18.86 -5.87
N CYS A 270 -9.52 18.98 -7.08
CA CYS A 270 -10.76 18.36 -7.53
C CYS A 270 -10.46 17.08 -8.28
N GLU A 271 -10.88 15.94 -7.75
CA GLU A 271 -10.65 14.62 -8.34
C GLU A 271 -11.28 14.50 -9.76
N LYS A 272 -12.45 15.10 -9.96
CA LYS A 272 -13.11 15.14 -11.28
C LYS A 272 -12.23 15.81 -12.34
N MET A 273 -11.56 16.91 -11.98
CA MET A 273 -10.64 17.62 -12.88
C MET A 273 -9.38 16.81 -13.15
N ILE A 274 -8.89 16.09 -12.14
CA ILE A 274 -7.76 15.17 -12.31
C ILE A 274 -8.10 14.08 -13.32
N MET A 275 -9.26 13.43 -13.17
CA MET A 275 -9.71 12.38 -14.10
C MET A 275 -9.90 12.91 -15.51
N PHE A 276 -10.57 14.05 -15.66
CA PHE A 276 -10.74 14.67 -16.97
C PHE A 276 -9.39 14.96 -17.64
N TYR A 277 -8.45 15.55 -16.90
CA TYR A 277 -7.14 15.88 -17.43
C TYR A 277 -6.32 14.65 -17.83
N ILE A 278 -6.39 13.58 -17.03
CA ILE A 278 -5.72 12.32 -17.32
C ILE A 278 -6.28 11.71 -18.60
N LEU A 279 -7.60 11.62 -18.73
CA LEU A 279 -8.25 11.10 -19.93
C LEU A 279 -7.90 11.93 -21.18
N ASP A 280 -7.90 13.27 -21.07
CA ASP A 280 -7.48 14.16 -22.14
C ASP A 280 -6.01 13.92 -22.53
N PHE A 281 -5.13 13.79 -21.56
CA PHE A 281 -3.72 13.52 -21.77
C PHE A 281 -3.49 12.14 -22.43
N MET A 282 -4.21 11.11 -21.99
CA MET A 282 -4.08 9.74 -22.49
C MET A 282 -4.47 9.62 -23.96
N PHE A 283 -5.49 10.36 -24.38
CA PHE A 283 -6.14 10.11 -25.67
C PHE A 283 -5.94 11.20 -26.72
N PHE A 284 -5.72 12.46 -26.34
CA PHE A 284 -5.80 13.58 -27.29
C PHE A 284 -4.55 14.45 -27.39
N ARG A 285 -3.60 14.35 -26.46
CA ARG A 285 -2.38 15.12 -26.58
C ARG A 285 -1.41 14.44 -27.53
N SER A 286 -1.28 14.98 -28.75
CA SER A 286 -0.34 14.51 -29.78
C SER A 286 1.13 14.66 -29.37
N ASN A 287 1.45 15.62 -28.50
CA ASN A 287 2.76 15.80 -27.88
C ASN A 287 2.64 15.51 -26.38
N GLN A 288 2.96 14.28 -25.98
CA GLN A 288 3.04 13.86 -24.58
C GLN A 288 4.29 14.46 -23.89
N ASP A 289 4.71 15.66 -24.29
CA ASP A 289 5.84 16.32 -23.69
C ASP A 289 5.45 16.90 -22.33
N LEU A 290 6.06 16.35 -21.27
CA LEU A 290 5.86 16.77 -19.88
C LEU A 290 6.20 18.26 -19.64
N LYS A 291 6.95 18.90 -20.52
CA LYS A 291 7.27 20.34 -20.43
C LYS A 291 6.02 21.19 -20.56
N ASN A 292 5.02 20.75 -21.33
CA ASN A 292 3.78 21.50 -21.51
C ASN A 292 2.87 21.51 -20.28
N ILE A 293 3.14 20.67 -19.27
CA ILE A 293 2.40 20.63 -18.02
C ILE A 293 2.83 21.77 -17.06
N SER A 294 3.99 22.39 -17.31
CA SER A 294 4.51 23.47 -16.45
C SER A 294 3.83 24.85 -16.64
N PHE A 295 2.88 24.96 -17.58
CA PHE A 295 2.19 26.21 -17.93
C PHE A 295 0.68 26.19 -17.60
N ILE A 296 0.23 25.31 -16.71
CA ILE A 296 -1.14 25.33 -16.18
C ILE A 296 -1.14 25.91 -14.79
#